data_8bd1ea56544e6d2f36092f3147f5e432
#
_entry.id   8bd1ea56544e6d2f36092f3147f5e432
#
_cell.length_a   1.000
_cell.length_b   1.000
_cell.length_c   1.000
_cell.angle_alpha   90.00
_cell.angle_beta   90.00
_cell.angle_gamma   90.00
#
_symmetry.space_group_name_H-M   'P 1'
#
loop_
_entity.id
_entity.type
_entity.pdbx_description
1 polymer ?
#
loop_
_entity_poly.entity_id
_entity_poly.type
_entity_poly.pdbx_seq_one_letter_code
_entity_poly.pdbx_strand_id
1 'polypeptide(L)'
;MEEKTQVNDINREFYDFRYEESEQDFYRIESGLSAEIIEKLSEEKEDPAWMREFRLKSLELYNKLSVPQWGPGIEGLNMADIATYVRPKTKMSGKWEDVPSFEK
;
A
#
# COMPACT_ATOMS: atom_id res chain seq x y z
N MET A 1 29.21 18.85 12.31
CA MET A 1 28.04 18.23 12.99
C MET A 1 26.75 19.00 12.78
N GLU A 2 26.77 20.34 12.88
CA GLU A 2 25.59 21.18 12.61
C GLU A 2 25.08 21.06 11.19
N GLU A 3 25.97 20.96 10.19
CA GLU A 3 25.61 20.79 8.80
C GLU A 3 24.85 19.49 8.52
N LYS A 4 25.19 18.37 9.17
CA LYS A 4 24.47 17.10 9.03
C LYS A 4 23.07 17.18 9.64
N THR A 5 22.89 17.92 10.72
CA THR A 5 21.59 18.10 11.36
C THR A 5 20.67 18.94 10.47
N GLN A 6 21.19 20.02 9.87
CA GLN A 6 20.43 20.86 8.93
C GLN A 6 20.00 20.11 7.67
N VAL A 7 20.88 19.27 7.09
CA VAL A 7 20.54 18.46 5.93
C VAL A 7 19.45 17.43 6.27
N ASN A 8 19.53 16.84 7.45
CA ASN A 8 18.49 15.92 7.90
C ASN A 8 17.15 16.63 8.13
N ASP A 9 17.16 17.83 8.65
CA ASP A 9 15.94 18.63 8.87
C ASP A 9 15.32 19.05 7.53
N ILE A 10 16.12 19.48 6.57
CA ILE A 10 15.66 19.81 5.22
C ILE A 10 15.07 18.57 4.53
N ASN A 11 15.73 17.42 4.63
CA ASN A 11 15.21 16.18 4.07
C ASN A 11 13.93 15.74 4.78
N ARG A 12 13.84 15.95 6.06
CA ARG A 12 12.64 15.63 6.84
C ARG A 12 11.45 16.50 6.43
N GLU A 13 11.66 17.82 6.26
CA GLU A 13 10.62 18.72 5.75
C GLU A 13 10.21 18.39 4.31
N PHE A 14 11.17 18.01 3.47
CA PHE A 14 10.90 17.65 2.08
C PHE A 14 10.17 16.31 1.94
N TYR A 15 10.48 15.33 2.80
CA TYR A 15 9.82 14.02 2.83
C TYR A 15 8.66 13.93 3.82
N ASP A 16 8.54 14.89 4.70
CA ASP A 16 7.38 15.06 5.57
C ASP A 16 6.23 15.69 4.77
N PHE A 17 5.99 15.18 3.58
CA PHE A 17 4.67 15.26 3.00
C PHE A 17 3.76 14.52 3.96
N ARG A 18 3.40 15.20 5.01
CA ARG A 18 2.25 14.81 5.79
C ARG A 18 1.06 14.92 4.86
N TYR A 19 0.79 13.82 4.25
CA TYR A 19 -0.59 13.54 4.02
C TYR A 19 -1.25 13.59 5.39
N GLU A 20 -1.75 14.73 5.79
CA GLU A 20 -2.84 14.77 6.74
C GLU A 20 -3.98 14.04 6.04
N GLU A 21 -3.84 12.73 6.05
CA GLU A 21 -4.79 11.83 5.47
C GLU A 21 -6.08 11.98 6.26
N SER A 22 -6.96 12.81 5.76
CA SER A 22 -8.34 12.56 6.08
C SER A 22 -8.62 11.19 5.47
N GLU A 23 -9.02 10.22 6.25
CA GLU A 23 -9.46 8.89 5.79
C GLU A 23 -10.47 8.99 4.63
N GLN A 24 -11.01 10.18 4.41
CA GLN A 24 -11.96 10.51 3.35
C GLN A 24 -11.32 10.59 1.95
N ASP A 25 -10.02 10.86 1.86
CA ASP A 25 -9.33 11.06 0.59
C ASP A 25 -8.77 9.77 -0.01
N PHE A 26 -8.78 8.69 0.76
CA PHE A 26 -8.23 7.40 0.35
C PHE A 26 -9.26 6.29 0.48
N TYR A 27 -9.23 5.38 -0.48
CA TYR A 27 -9.86 4.08 -0.35
C TYR A 27 -8.86 3.13 0.27
N ARG A 28 -9.23 2.53 1.38
CA ARG A 28 -8.41 1.54 2.08
C ARG A 28 -9.20 0.25 2.22
N ILE A 29 -8.62 -0.86 1.77
CA ILE A 29 -9.19 -2.18 2.01
C ILE A 29 -9.01 -2.57 3.49
N GLU A 30 -9.83 -3.47 3.99
CA GLU A 30 -9.72 -3.97 5.35
C GLU A 30 -8.33 -4.58 5.60
N SER A 31 -7.87 -4.48 6.85
CA SER A 31 -6.57 -5.01 7.23
C SER A 31 -6.52 -6.53 7.19
N GLY A 32 -5.34 -7.06 6.94
CA GLY A 32 -5.09 -8.50 6.90
C GLY A 32 -5.12 -9.06 5.48
N LEU A 33 -5.05 -10.37 5.39
CA LEU A 33 -5.01 -11.09 4.12
C LEU A 33 -5.89 -12.33 4.22
N SER A 34 -7.03 -12.31 3.54
CA SER A 34 -8.00 -13.41 3.47
C SER A 34 -8.54 -13.53 2.05
N ALA A 35 -9.25 -14.63 1.78
CA ALA A 35 -9.90 -14.83 0.49
C ALA A 35 -10.88 -13.72 0.14
N GLU A 36 -11.64 -13.22 1.11
CA GLU A 36 -12.58 -12.11 0.92
C GLU A 36 -11.86 -10.81 0.52
N ILE A 37 -10.72 -10.51 1.15
CA ILE A 37 -9.91 -9.34 0.84
C ILE A 37 -9.32 -9.47 -0.56
N ILE A 38 -8.86 -10.64 -0.96
CA ILE A 38 -8.36 -10.91 -2.30
C ILE A 38 -9.48 -10.72 -3.35
N GLU A 39 -10.68 -11.16 -3.07
CA GLU A 39 -11.83 -10.97 -3.96
C GLU A 39 -12.19 -9.48 -4.11
N LYS A 40 -12.24 -8.74 -3.02
CA LYS A 40 -12.45 -7.28 -3.05
C LYS A 40 -11.36 -6.56 -3.83
N LEU A 41 -10.11 -6.95 -3.64
CA LEU A 41 -8.98 -6.40 -4.36
C LEU A 41 -9.09 -6.65 -5.86
N SER A 42 -9.46 -7.86 -6.26
CA SER A 42 -9.65 -8.22 -7.66
C SER A 42 -10.79 -7.43 -8.31
N GLU A 43 -11.89 -7.21 -7.58
CA GLU A 43 -13.00 -6.36 -8.03
C GLU A 43 -12.56 -4.90 -8.22
N GLU A 44 -11.85 -4.34 -7.25
CA GLU A 44 -11.33 -2.97 -7.33
C GLU A 44 -10.37 -2.74 -8.51
N LYS A 45 -9.57 -3.75 -8.83
CA LYS A 45 -8.62 -3.70 -9.95
C LYS A 45 -9.22 -4.14 -11.28
N GLU A 46 -10.48 -4.55 -11.29
CA GLU A 46 -11.14 -5.08 -12.48
C GLU A 46 -10.34 -6.24 -13.12
N ASP A 47 -9.83 -7.13 -12.28
CA ASP A 47 -9.01 -8.26 -12.72
C ASP A 47 -9.82 -9.24 -13.57
N PRO A 48 -9.24 -9.81 -14.63
CA PRO A 48 -9.83 -10.95 -15.32
C PRO A 48 -9.88 -12.19 -14.43
N ALA A 49 -10.75 -13.13 -14.75
CA ALA A 49 -10.99 -14.33 -13.94
C ALA A 49 -9.70 -15.12 -13.63
N TRP A 50 -8.80 -15.25 -14.60
CA TRP A 50 -7.54 -15.97 -14.42
C TRP A 50 -6.60 -15.30 -13.40
N MET A 51 -6.62 -13.98 -13.32
CA MET A 51 -5.82 -13.23 -12.34
C MET A 51 -6.40 -13.40 -10.93
N ARG A 52 -7.70 -13.37 -10.78
CA ARG A 52 -8.38 -13.66 -9.53
C ARG A 52 -8.04 -15.05 -9.00
N GLU A 53 -8.11 -16.07 -9.86
CA GLU A 53 -7.72 -17.44 -9.51
C GLU A 53 -6.25 -17.52 -9.11
N PHE A 54 -5.38 -16.85 -9.85
CA PHE A 54 -3.95 -16.77 -9.53
C PHE A 54 -3.70 -16.17 -8.13
N ARG A 55 -4.41 -15.09 -7.80
CA ARG A 55 -4.31 -14.46 -6.48
C ARG A 55 -4.77 -15.39 -5.37
N LEU A 56 -5.87 -16.09 -5.56
CA LEU A 56 -6.39 -17.03 -4.57
C LEU A 56 -5.43 -18.23 -4.35
N LYS A 57 -4.85 -18.77 -5.41
CA LYS A 57 -3.80 -19.80 -5.31
C LYS A 57 -2.55 -19.29 -4.59
N SER A 58 -2.17 -18.06 -4.86
CA SER A 58 -1.04 -17.41 -4.21
C SER A 58 -1.29 -17.26 -2.70
N LEU A 59 -2.51 -16.94 -2.30
CA LEU A 59 -2.90 -16.89 -0.89
C LEU A 59 -2.79 -18.26 -0.21
N GLU A 60 -3.23 -19.32 -0.86
CA GLU A 60 -3.09 -20.69 -0.33
C GLU A 60 -1.62 -21.07 -0.11
N LEU A 61 -0.76 -20.74 -1.07
CA LEU A 61 0.68 -20.96 -0.96
C LEU A 61 1.30 -20.13 0.17
N TYR A 62 0.92 -18.86 0.27
CA TYR A 62 1.34 -17.98 1.35
C TYR A 62 1.03 -18.55 2.73
N ASN A 63 -0.17 -19.10 2.92
CA ASN A 63 -0.59 -19.69 4.18
C ASN A 63 0.16 -20.99 4.53
N LYS A 64 0.68 -21.69 3.52
CA LYS A 64 1.46 -22.94 3.69
C LYS A 64 2.94 -22.69 3.92
N LEU A 65 3.47 -21.56 3.45
CA LEU A 65 4.87 -21.21 3.56
C LEU A 65 5.18 -20.63 4.94
N SER A 66 6.35 -20.92 5.46
CA SER A 66 6.87 -20.29 6.67
C SER A 66 7.67 -19.03 6.31
N VAL A 67 7.71 -18.08 7.24
CA VAL A 67 8.53 -16.88 7.10
C VAL A 67 10.00 -17.28 7.06
N PRO A 68 10.80 -16.78 6.09
CA PRO A 68 12.24 -17.05 6.05
C PRO A 68 12.94 -16.54 7.31
N GLN A 69 13.88 -17.33 7.82
CA GLN A 69 14.64 -17.00 9.03
C GLN A 69 16.08 -16.51 8.73
N TRP A 70 16.44 -16.45 7.46
CA TRP A 70 17.78 -16.05 7.02
C TRP A 70 18.00 -14.53 6.95
N GLY A 71 16.95 -13.72 7.11
CA GLY A 71 17.01 -12.27 7.10
C GLY A 71 16.90 -11.64 8.49
N PRO A 72 16.84 -10.31 8.57
CA PRO A 72 16.56 -9.60 9.82
C PRO A 72 15.26 -10.06 10.48
N GLY A 73 15.19 -10.02 11.81
CA GLY A 73 13.98 -10.38 12.54
C GLY A 73 12.80 -9.42 12.25
N ILE A 74 11.61 -9.99 12.14
CA ILE A 74 10.37 -9.24 11.90
C ILE A 74 9.33 -9.48 13.01
N GLU A 75 9.78 -9.81 14.21
CA GLU A 75 8.92 -10.19 15.32
C GLU A 75 7.90 -9.10 15.72
N GLY A 76 8.23 -7.83 15.46
CA GLY A 76 7.33 -6.71 15.72
C GLY A 76 6.27 -6.46 14.65
N LEU A 77 6.30 -7.21 13.55
CA LEU A 77 5.39 -7.02 12.43
C LEU A 77 4.19 -7.96 12.53
N ASN A 78 2.99 -7.39 12.64
CA ASN A 78 1.75 -8.14 12.60
C ASN A 78 1.08 -7.98 11.23
N MET A 79 1.12 -9.03 10.41
CA MET A 79 0.56 -9.02 9.06
C MET A 79 -0.96 -8.81 9.04
N ALA A 80 -1.65 -9.17 10.11
CA ALA A 80 -3.09 -8.98 10.23
C ALA A 80 -3.51 -7.49 10.34
N ASP A 81 -2.61 -6.64 10.77
CA ASP A 81 -2.86 -5.20 10.93
C ASP A 81 -2.51 -4.38 9.68
N ILE A 82 -1.97 -5.01 8.66
CA ILE A 82 -1.53 -4.34 7.44
C ILE A 82 -2.65 -4.32 6.41
N ALA A 83 -2.99 -3.13 5.92
CA ALA A 83 -3.85 -2.98 4.75
C ALA A 83 -3.02 -3.22 3.49
N THR A 84 -3.43 -4.17 2.67
CA THR A 84 -2.67 -4.59 1.49
C THR A 84 -2.94 -3.74 0.25
N TYR A 85 -3.95 -2.91 0.29
CA TYR A 85 -4.32 -2.04 -0.82
C TYR A 85 -4.86 -0.71 -0.32
N VAL A 86 -4.27 0.36 -0.78
CA VAL A 86 -4.72 1.75 -0.52
C VAL A 86 -4.58 2.52 -1.83
N ARG A 87 -5.60 3.27 -2.20
CA ARG A 87 -5.55 4.18 -3.35
C ARG A 87 -6.20 5.52 -3.04
N PRO A 88 -5.74 6.61 -3.67
CA PRO A 88 -6.48 7.87 -3.60
C PRO A 88 -7.84 7.74 -4.30
N LYS A 89 -8.84 8.47 -3.84
CA LYS A 89 -10.18 8.53 -4.43
C LYS A 89 -10.26 9.45 -5.65
N THR A 90 -9.15 9.69 -6.30
CA THR A 90 -9.04 10.54 -7.48
C THR A 90 -9.11 9.71 -8.76
N LYS A 91 -9.51 10.34 -9.86
CA LYS A 91 -9.52 9.69 -11.16
C LYS A 91 -8.09 9.51 -11.67
N MET A 92 -7.81 8.35 -12.26
CA MET A 92 -6.57 8.17 -12.98
C MET A 92 -6.51 9.12 -14.17
N SER A 93 -5.45 9.90 -14.23
CA SER A 93 -5.19 10.82 -15.34
C SER A 93 -4.14 10.23 -16.26
N GLY A 94 -4.44 10.13 -17.55
CA GLY A 94 -3.50 9.66 -18.57
C GLY A 94 -2.51 10.71 -19.03
N LYS A 95 -2.76 12.00 -18.73
CA LYS A 95 -1.92 13.13 -19.10
C LYS A 95 -1.74 14.06 -17.90
N TRP A 96 -0.59 14.73 -17.87
CA TRP A 96 -0.27 15.67 -16.81
C TRP A 96 -1.25 16.86 -16.73
N GLU A 97 -1.76 17.31 -17.87
CA GLU A 97 -2.73 18.41 -17.96
C GLU A 97 -4.06 18.09 -17.26
N ASP A 98 -4.42 16.82 -17.24
CA ASP A 98 -5.68 16.35 -16.65
C ASP A 98 -5.60 16.17 -15.12
N VAL A 99 -4.39 16.28 -14.55
CA VAL A 99 -4.19 16.20 -13.11
C VAL A 99 -4.70 17.46 -12.44
N PRO A 100 -5.57 17.37 -11.41
CA PRO A 100 -6.02 18.53 -10.68
C PRO A 100 -4.86 19.35 -10.09
N SER A 101 -5.00 20.66 -10.04
CA SER A 101 -3.92 21.55 -9.59
C SER A 101 -3.46 21.30 -8.15
N PHE A 102 -4.34 20.79 -7.30
CA PHE A 102 -4.00 20.45 -5.92
C PHE A 102 -3.21 19.13 -5.77
N GLU A 103 -3.14 18.33 -6.84
CA GLU A 103 -2.34 17.09 -6.87
C GLU A 103 -0.98 17.29 -7.56
N LYS A 104 -0.78 18.42 -8.22
CA LYS A 104 0.49 18.78 -8.88
C LYS A 104 1.51 19.31 -7.89
#